data_33136821605a9ea5b63f4930ff8a02d9
#
_entry.id   33136821605a9ea5b63f4930ff8a02d9
#
_cell.length_a   1.000
_cell.length_b   1.000
_cell.length_c   1.000
_cell.angle_alpha   90.00
_cell.angle_beta   90.00
_cell.angle_gamma   90.00
#
_symmetry.space_group_name_H-M   'P 1'
#
loop_
_entity.id
_entity.type
_entity.pdbx_description
1 polymer ?
#
loop_
_entity_poly.entity_id
_entity_poly.type
_entity_poly.pdbx_seq_one_letter_code
_entity_poly.pdbx_strand_id
1 'polypeptide(L)'
;MSKIARLLAVFATLWVLASASFAQDKVVYHIDNAETQATKGLRNIRNHLDVAPDTRIVVVTHAEGIDFLMEGAKDRKNPNIEYASLVSALKARGVRFEICEITLRNRNLRKDQFIMDAEFTRSGVARIGQLQQREKYAYIKP
;
A
#
# COMPACT_ATOMS: atom_id res chain seq x y z
N MET A 1 -25.24 46.60 20.49
CA MET A 1 -24.32 45.49 20.73
C MET A 1 -22.92 46.03 20.97
N SER A 2 -22.33 45.78 22.11
CA SER A 2 -21.00 46.29 22.48
C SER A 2 -19.91 45.70 21.56
N LYS A 3 -18.81 46.45 21.34
CA LYS A 3 -17.64 45.98 20.57
C LYS A 3 -17.09 44.65 21.12
N ILE A 4 -17.24 44.38 22.39
CA ILE A 4 -16.83 43.14 23.09
C ILE A 4 -17.71 41.95 22.63
N ALA A 5 -19.02 42.15 22.48
CA ALA A 5 -19.95 41.09 22.02
C ALA A 5 -19.66 40.67 20.56
N ARG A 6 -19.21 41.61 19.73
CA ARG A 6 -18.81 41.29 18.31
C ARG A 6 -17.47 40.56 18.26
N LEU A 7 -16.51 40.85 19.12
CA LEU A 7 -15.24 40.12 19.21
C LEU A 7 -15.42 38.69 19.71
N LEU A 8 -16.29 38.46 20.70
CA LEU A 8 -16.58 37.11 21.18
C LEU A 8 -17.30 36.24 20.12
N ALA A 9 -18.19 36.84 19.29
CA ALA A 9 -18.86 36.12 18.21
C ALA A 9 -17.88 35.71 17.09
N VAL A 10 -16.85 36.51 16.79
CA VAL A 10 -15.82 36.18 15.80
C VAL A 10 -14.90 35.05 16.29
N PHE A 11 -14.57 35.04 17.60
CA PHE A 11 -13.78 33.97 18.20
C PHE A 11 -14.55 32.62 18.23
N ALA A 12 -15.86 32.63 18.50
CA ALA A 12 -16.68 31.43 18.52
C ALA A 12 -16.84 30.79 17.13
N THR A 13 -16.88 31.58 16.05
CA THR A 13 -16.98 31.09 14.67
C THR A 13 -15.66 30.47 14.14
N LEU A 14 -14.52 30.90 14.64
CA LEU A 14 -13.22 30.30 14.26
C LEU A 14 -12.99 28.90 14.88
N TRP A 15 -13.67 28.53 15.95
CA TRP A 15 -13.55 27.22 16.59
C TRP A 15 -14.38 26.13 15.91
N VAL A 16 -15.39 26.48 15.11
CA VAL A 16 -16.28 25.49 14.43
C VAL A 16 -15.65 24.93 13.17
N LEU A 17 -14.54 25.51 12.65
CA LEU A 17 -13.84 25.05 11.45
C LEU A 17 -12.63 24.14 11.72
N ALA A 18 -12.41 23.71 12.97
CA ALA A 18 -11.54 22.57 13.25
C ALA A 18 -12.27 21.29 12.80
N SER A 19 -12.38 21.09 11.48
CA SER A 19 -12.75 19.80 10.91
C SER A 19 -11.83 18.77 11.53
N ALA A 20 -12.37 17.83 12.30
CA ALA A 20 -11.63 16.69 12.78
C ALA A 20 -11.11 15.94 11.53
N SER A 21 -9.89 16.26 11.12
CA SER A 21 -9.18 15.48 10.13
C SER A 21 -8.92 14.14 10.77
N PHE A 22 -9.81 13.18 10.56
CA PHE A 22 -9.53 11.80 10.90
C PHE A 22 -8.28 11.42 10.12
N ALA A 23 -7.21 11.10 10.85
CA ALA A 23 -5.98 10.65 10.23
C ALA A 23 -6.30 9.40 9.39
N GLN A 24 -6.05 9.48 8.08
CA GLN A 24 -6.26 8.37 7.16
C GLN A 24 -5.40 7.18 7.60
N ASP A 25 -6.01 6.01 7.76
CA ASP A 25 -5.29 4.79 8.09
C ASP A 25 -4.28 4.45 7.00
N LYS A 26 -3.09 4.03 7.41
CA LYS A 26 -1.98 3.69 6.53
C LYS A 26 -1.44 2.32 6.89
N VAL A 27 -1.33 1.43 5.91
CA VAL A 27 -0.90 0.05 6.12
C VAL A 27 0.13 -0.36 5.08
N VAL A 28 1.25 -0.94 5.54
CA VAL A 28 2.20 -1.64 4.67
C VAL A 28 1.97 -3.14 4.77
N TYR A 29 1.68 -3.75 3.63
CA TYR A 29 1.67 -5.20 3.46
C TYR A 29 3.05 -5.64 2.97
N HIS A 30 3.66 -6.58 3.70
CA HIS A 30 4.99 -7.11 3.37
C HIS A 30 4.88 -8.51 2.79
N ILE A 31 5.32 -8.71 1.56
CA ILE A 31 5.33 -10.00 0.87
C ILE A 31 6.78 -10.35 0.50
N ASP A 32 7.34 -11.38 1.14
CA ASP A 32 8.69 -11.88 0.86
C ASP A 32 8.70 -13.28 0.23
N ASN A 33 7.53 -13.93 0.15
CA ASN A 33 7.34 -15.21 -0.52
C ASN A 33 6.01 -15.22 -1.28
N ALA A 34 6.07 -15.20 -2.61
CA ALA A 34 4.87 -15.14 -3.45
C ALA A 34 4.01 -16.41 -3.33
N GLU A 35 4.63 -17.59 -3.27
CA GLU A 35 3.91 -18.86 -3.27
C GLU A 35 2.98 -19.01 -2.06
N THR A 36 3.41 -18.53 -0.90
CA THR A 36 2.65 -18.67 0.36
C THR A 36 1.83 -17.45 0.71
N GLN A 37 2.17 -16.27 0.17
CA GLN A 37 1.61 -15.00 0.62
C GLN A 37 0.84 -14.23 -0.45
N ALA A 38 1.13 -14.39 -1.76
CA ALA A 38 0.57 -13.50 -2.77
C ALA A 38 -0.95 -13.59 -2.86
N THR A 39 -1.51 -14.75 -3.12
CA THR A 39 -2.97 -14.93 -3.26
C THR A 39 -3.71 -14.56 -1.98
N LYS A 40 -3.18 -14.99 -0.82
CA LYS A 40 -3.73 -14.65 0.49
C LYS A 40 -3.64 -13.14 0.76
N GLY A 41 -2.50 -12.54 0.46
CA GLY A 41 -2.26 -11.11 0.66
C GLY A 41 -3.17 -10.24 -0.20
N LEU A 42 -3.29 -10.53 -1.48
CA LEU A 42 -4.18 -9.77 -2.38
C LEU A 42 -5.65 -9.86 -1.94
N ARG A 43 -6.08 -11.05 -1.50
CA ARG A 43 -7.43 -11.22 -0.93
C ARG A 43 -7.61 -10.41 0.36
N ASN A 44 -6.63 -10.43 1.26
CA ASN A 44 -6.67 -9.65 2.51
C ASN A 44 -6.73 -8.14 2.23
N ILE A 45 -5.95 -7.63 1.28
CA ILE A 45 -5.98 -6.23 0.86
C ILE A 45 -7.35 -5.84 0.30
N ARG A 46 -7.94 -6.67 -0.55
CA ARG A 46 -9.29 -6.43 -1.07
C ARG A 46 -10.29 -6.34 0.08
N ASN A 47 -10.31 -7.33 0.98
CA ASN A 47 -11.23 -7.37 2.11
C ASN A 47 -11.01 -6.17 3.06
N HIS A 48 -9.76 -5.76 3.25
CA HIS A 48 -9.42 -4.57 4.03
C HIS A 48 -10.07 -3.32 3.44
N LEU A 49 -9.89 -3.09 2.15
CA LEU A 49 -10.47 -1.94 1.47
C LEU A 49 -12.00 -2.02 1.36
N ASP A 50 -12.60 -3.20 1.36
CA ASP A 50 -14.07 -3.37 1.37
C ASP A 50 -14.69 -2.84 2.67
N VAL A 51 -13.96 -2.91 3.78
CA VAL A 51 -14.39 -2.42 5.10
C VAL A 51 -13.90 -0.99 5.38
N ALA A 52 -12.67 -0.66 4.95
CA ALA A 52 -12.01 0.62 5.18
C ALA A 52 -11.48 1.20 3.86
N PRO A 53 -12.37 1.71 2.98
CA PRO A 53 -12.03 2.09 1.60
C PRO A 53 -11.02 3.25 1.50
N ASP A 54 -10.94 4.08 2.53
CA ASP A 54 -10.02 5.23 2.57
C ASP A 54 -8.61 4.87 3.05
N THR A 55 -8.36 3.60 3.42
CA THR A 55 -7.04 3.16 3.91
C THR A 55 -5.99 3.29 2.81
N ARG A 56 -4.88 3.96 3.12
CA ARG A 56 -3.73 4.03 2.21
C ARG A 56 -2.87 2.78 2.36
N ILE A 57 -2.78 1.98 1.30
CA ILE A 57 -2.06 0.70 1.33
C ILE A 57 -0.84 0.75 0.39
N VAL A 58 0.31 0.33 0.92
CA VAL A 58 1.53 0.05 0.16
C VAL A 58 1.89 -1.41 0.35
N VAL A 59 2.08 -2.13 -0.75
CA VAL A 59 2.59 -3.50 -0.75
C VAL A 59 4.07 -3.45 -1.08
N VAL A 60 4.92 -3.85 -0.17
CA VAL A 60 6.37 -3.92 -0.39
C VAL A 60 6.80 -5.37 -0.55
N THR A 61 7.50 -5.65 -1.66
CA THR A 61 7.95 -7.00 -2.00
C THR A 61 9.47 -7.09 -2.11
N HIS A 62 10.04 -8.20 -1.66
CA HIS A 62 11.46 -8.55 -1.86
C HIS A 62 11.64 -10.07 -1.86
N ALA A 63 12.86 -10.55 -2.08
CA ALA A 63 13.17 -11.97 -2.22
C ALA A 63 12.22 -12.67 -3.22
N GLU A 64 11.69 -13.83 -2.91
CA GLU A 64 10.72 -14.55 -3.75
C GLU A 64 9.34 -13.85 -3.78
N GLY A 65 9.12 -12.90 -2.90
CA GLY A 65 7.88 -12.12 -2.85
C GLY A 65 7.62 -11.26 -4.08
N ILE A 66 8.63 -10.98 -4.91
CA ILE A 66 8.45 -10.21 -6.15
C ILE A 66 7.84 -11.02 -7.28
N ASP A 67 7.83 -12.36 -7.20
CA ASP A 67 7.52 -13.25 -8.32
C ASP A 67 6.08 -13.12 -8.83
N PHE A 68 5.12 -12.81 -7.96
CA PHE A 68 3.74 -12.60 -8.41
C PHE A 68 3.54 -11.30 -9.20
N LEU A 69 4.51 -10.39 -9.18
CA LEU A 69 4.50 -9.15 -9.96
C LEU A 69 5.21 -9.28 -11.31
N MET A 70 5.72 -10.47 -11.65
CA MET A 70 6.30 -10.72 -12.98
C MET A 70 5.18 -10.81 -14.04
N GLU A 71 5.51 -10.44 -15.28
CA GLU A 71 4.60 -10.61 -16.41
C GLU A 71 4.18 -12.07 -16.56
N GLY A 72 2.87 -12.30 -16.72
CA GLY A 72 2.27 -13.62 -16.89
C GLY A 72 2.27 -14.49 -15.63
N ALA A 73 2.62 -13.96 -14.45
CA ALA A 73 2.64 -14.74 -13.22
C ALA A 73 1.24 -15.20 -12.81
N LYS A 74 1.17 -16.46 -12.38
CA LYS A 74 -0.06 -17.14 -11.91
C LYS A 74 0.18 -17.86 -10.61
N ASP A 75 -0.90 -18.08 -9.86
CA ASP A 75 -0.83 -18.90 -8.66
C ASP A 75 -0.48 -20.36 -9.04
N ARG A 76 0.56 -20.91 -8.40
CA ARG A 76 1.02 -22.27 -8.71
C ARG A 76 0.00 -23.36 -8.33
N LYS A 77 -0.80 -23.10 -7.29
CA LYS A 77 -1.81 -24.04 -6.80
C LYS A 77 -3.12 -23.93 -7.57
N ASN A 78 -3.40 -22.74 -8.13
CA ASN A 78 -4.58 -22.51 -8.95
C ASN A 78 -4.21 -21.63 -10.17
N PRO A 79 -3.77 -22.22 -11.28
CA PRO A 79 -3.35 -21.48 -12.48
C PRO A 79 -4.43 -20.59 -13.12
N ASN A 80 -5.69 -20.70 -12.69
CA ASN A 80 -6.75 -19.79 -13.11
C ASN A 80 -6.65 -18.42 -12.46
N ILE A 81 -5.84 -18.28 -11.40
CA ILE A 81 -5.56 -17.00 -10.75
C ILE A 81 -4.39 -16.34 -11.46
N GLU A 82 -4.67 -15.30 -12.23
CA GLU A 82 -3.67 -14.42 -12.84
C GLU A 82 -3.43 -13.20 -11.97
N TYR A 83 -2.19 -13.01 -11.55
CA TYR A 83 -1.88 -11.93 -10.60
C TYR A 83 -2.00 -10.53 -11.21
N ALA A 84 -1.66 -10.35 -12.49
CA ALA A 84 -1.70 -9.04 -13.13
C ALA A 84 -3.08 -8.38 -13.03
N SER A 85 -4.16 -9.13 -13.30
CA SER A 85 -5.53 -8.60 -13.20
C SER A 85 -5.93 -8.22 -11.78
N LEU A 86 -5.52 -9.02 -10.78
CA LEU A 86 -5.79 -8.73 -9.36
C LEU A 86 -5.03 -7.51 -8.87
N VAL A 87 -3.76 -7.38 -9.26
CA VAL A 87 -2.91 -6.22 -8.93
C VAL A 87 -3.48 -4.95 -9.56
N SER A 88 -3.84 -5.00 -10.85
CA SER A 88 -4.44 -3.86 -11.56
C SER A 88 -5.75 -3.40 -10.91
N ALA A 89 -6.62 -4.34 -10.52
CA ALA A 89 -7.86 -4.01 -9.81
C ALA A 89 -7.61 -3.32 -8.46
N LEU A 90 -6.61 -3.76 -7.69
CA LEU A 90 -6.24 -3.13 -6.42
C LEU A 90 -5.53 -1.79 -6.62
N LYS A 91 -4.70 -1.66 -7.65
CA LYS A 91 -4.10 -0.37 -8.02
C LYS A 91 -5.16 0.67 -8.37
N ALA A 92 -6.20 0.29 -9.09
CA ALA A 92 -7.34 1.16 -9.37
C ALA A 92 -8.06 1.65 -8.09
N ARG A 93 -7.92 0.92 -6.98
CA ARG A 93 -8.39 1.31 -5.64
C ARG A 93 -7.35 2.09 -4.82
N GLY A 94 -6.23 2.49 -5.43
CA GLY A 94 -5.20 3.30 -4.79
C GLY A 94 -4.08 2.52 -4.09
N VAL A 95 -4.03 1.19 -4.22
CA VAL A 95 -2.93 0.38 -3.68
C VAL A 95 -1.66 0.60 -4.51
N ARG A 96 -0.51 0.79 -3.84
CA ARG A 96 0.80 0.85 -4.49
C ARG A 96 1.54 -0.46 -4.27
N PHE A 97 2.17 -0.98 -5.33
CA PHE A 97 2.99 -2.19 -5.28
C PHE A 97 4.44 -1.79 -5.56
N GLU A 98 5.34 -2.07 -4.61
CA GLU A 98 6.75 -1.71 -4.69
C GLU A 98 7.65 -2.95 -4.70
N ILE A 99 8.54 -3.03 -5.69
CA ILE A 99 9.50 -4.12 -5.93
C ILE A 99 10.89 -3.68 -5.50
N CYS A 100 11.58 -4.53 -4.73
CA CYS A 100 12.93 -4.29 -4.24
C CYS A 100 13.99 -4.42 -5.34
N GLU A 101 14.70 -3.33 -5.67
CA GLU A 101 15.78 -3.34 -6.68
C GLU A 101 17.00 -4.15 -6.24
N ILE A 102 17.27 -4.29 -4.92
CA ILE A 102 18.33 -5.18 -4.44
C ILE A 102 18.02 -6.63 -4.83
N THR A 103 16.75 -7.05 -4.70
CA THR A 103 16.33 -8.38 -5.13
C THR A 103 16.53 -8.59 -6.62
N LEU A 104 16.21 -7.59 -7.46
CA LEU A 104 16.44 -7.68 -8.91
C LEU A 104 17.91 -7.95 -9.21
N ARG A 105 18.81 -7.14 -8.61
CA ARG A 105 20.25 -7.32 -8.81
C ARG A 105 20.75 -8.70 -8.36
N ASN A 106 20.34 -9.13 -7.17
CA ASN A 106 20.79 -10.41 -6.61
C ASN A 106 20.30 -11.62 -7.42
N ARG A 107 19.14 -11.50 -8.07
CA ARG A 107 18.53 -12.55 -8.89
C ARG A 107 18.77 -12.35 -10.39
N ASN A 108 19.57 -11.36 -10.77
CA ASN A 108 19.84 -11.00 -12.16
C ASN A 108 18.56 -10.80 -13.00
N LEU A 109 17.58 -10.09 -12.44
CA LEU A 109 16.31 -9.77 -13.07
C LEU A 109 16.30 -8.33 -13.59
N ARG A 110 15.59 -8.09 -14.69
CA ARG A 110 15.41 -6.76 -15.29
C ARG A 110 14.00 -6.21 -14.97
N LYS A 111 13.90 -4.89 -14.94
CA LYS A 111 12.63 -4.19 -14.66
C LYS A 111 11.53 -4.48 -15.68
N ASP A 112 11.90 -4.69 -16.94
CA ASP A 112 10.97 -4.98 -18.04
C ASP A 112 10.31 -6.38 -17.96
N GLN A 113 10.71 -7.21 -17.00
CA GLN A 113 10.08 -8.51 -16.73
C GLN A 113 8.89 -8.42 -15.76
N PHE A 114 8.58 -7.21 -15.28
CA PHE A 114 7.50 -6.98 -14.30
C PHE A 114 6.36 -6.18 -14.89
N ILE A 115 5.17 -6.39 -14.34
CA ILE A 115 3.96 -5.67 -14.75
C ILE A 115 4.10 -4.17 -14.55
N MET A 116 3.52 -3.38 -15.45
CA MET A 116 3.61 -1.90 -15.41
C MET A 116 2.91 -1.28 -14.19
N ASP A 117 2.06 -2.03 -13.53
CA ASP A 117 1.34 -1.57 -12.34
C ASP A 117 2.21 -1.52 -11.09
N ALA A 118 3.38 -2.13 -11.10
CA ALA A 118 4.34 -2.11 -10.00
C ALA A 118 5.38 -0.99 -10.17
N GLU A 119 5.82 -0.45 -9.03
CA GLU A 119 6.88 0.55 -8.91
C GLU A 119 8.14 -0.12 -8.33
N PHE A 120 9.28 0.58 -8.38
CA PHE A 120 10.53 0.06 -7.86
C PHE A 120 11.03 0.89 -6.69
N THR A 121 11.52 0.22 -5.64
CA THR A 121 12.16 0.85 -4.48
C THR A 121 13.58 0.30 -4.32
N ARG A 122 14.52 1.14 -3.90
CA ARG A 122 15.94 0.75 -3.78
C ARG A 122 16.15 -0.47 -2.90
N SER A 123 15.46 -0.52 -1.75
CA SER A 123 15.52 -1.63 -0.78
C SER A 123 14.14 -1.83 -0.16
N GLY A 124 13.55 -3.00 -0.33
CA GLY A 124 12.26 -3.33 0.27
C GLY A 124 12.29 -3.25 1.80
N VAL A 125 13.32 -3.80 2.43
CA VAL A 125 13.46 -3.78 3.90
C VAL A 125 13.61 -2.35 4.43
N ALA A 126 14.45 -1.52 3.80
CA ALA A 126 14.60 -0.12 4.20
C ALA A 126 13.30 0.67 3.99
N ARG A 127 12.58 0.38 2.90
CA ARG A 127 11.30 1.02 2.59
C ARG A 127 10.23 0.70 3.65
N ILE A 128 10.13 -0.54 4.08
CA ILE A 128 9.24 -0.93 5.19
C ILE A 128 9.57 -0.14 6.46
N GLY A 129 10.84 -0.07 6.83
CA GLY A 129 11.28 0.71 7.98
C GLY A 129 10.91 2.20 7.87
N GLN A 130 11.08 2.81 6.69
CA GLN A 130 10.70 4.20 6.45
C GLN A 130 9.19 4.42 6.58
N LEU A 131 8.39 3.54 5.96
CA LEU A 131 6.93 3.60 6.02
C LEU A 131 6.45 3.55 7.47
N GLN A 132 6.99 2.63 8.29
CA GLN A 132 6.61 2.49 9.69
C GLN A 132 7.08 3.69 10.54
N GLN A 133 8.36 4.04 10.49
CA GLN A 133 8.95 5.03 11.40
C GLN A 133 8.60 6.47 11.03
N ARG A 134 8.70 6.82 9.76
CA ARG A 134 8.55 8.21 9.29
C ARG A 134 7.13 8.53 8.86
N GLU A 135 6.47 7.59 8.20
CA GLU A 135 5.16 7.79 7.58
C GLU A 135 4.01 7.19 8.41
N LYS A 136 4.32 6.49 9.52
CA LYS A 136 3.35 5.93 10.49
C LYS A 136 2.41 4.88 9.89
N TYR A 137 2.93 4.02 9.02
CA TYR A 137 2.19 2.87 8.51
C TYR A 137 2.16 1.73 9.54
N ALA A 138 0.99 1.15 9.76
CA ALA A 138 0.88 -0.14 10.43
C ALA A 138 1.44 -1.26 9.54
N TYR A 139 2.00 -2.31 10.14
CA TYR A 139 2.63 -3.41 9.41
C TYR A 139 1.76 -4.66 9.42
N ILE A 140 1.54 -5.26 8.25
CA ILE A 140 0.87 -6.55 8.10
C ILE A 140 1.72 -7.47 7.22
N LYS A 141 1.94 -8.69 7.72
CA LYS A 141 2.51 -9.79 6.94
C LYS A 141 1.42 -10.84 6.72
N PRO A 142 0.97 -11.06 5.46
CA PRO A 142 -0.10 -12.01 5.18
C PRO A 142 0.34 -13.48 5.31
#